data_9d4f5dd054daf5b0fdf85a200f89eed5
#
_entry.id   9d4f5dd054daf5b0fdf85a200f89eed5
#
_cell.length_a   1.000
_cell.length_b   1.000
_cell.length_c   1.000
_cell.angle_alpha   90.00
_cell.angle_beta   90.00
_cell.angle_gamma   90.00
#
_symmetry.space_group_name_H-M   'P 1'
#
loop_
_entity.id
_entity.type
_entity.pdbx_description
1 polymer ?
#
loop_
_entity_poly.entity_id
_entity_poly.type
_entity_poly.pdbx_seq_one_letter_code
_entity_poly.pdbx_strand_id
1 'polypeptide(L)'
;MTLIDEAESLDPLLPVWCIEERGVALYALGRYKDALDALSRLVFQTYRSRLYSAAALIALNRPEEAHKLCEEAVAGIPGLTVERFIRNERYRDFTVRDALRERLEKAGFPK
;
A
#
# COMPACT_ATOMS: atom_id res chain seq x y z
N MET A 1 7.19 -15.83 -0.68
CA MET A 1 7.13 -14.78 -1.73
C MET A 1 8.00 -15.06 -2.94
N THR A 2 8.87 -16.08 -2.87
CA THR A 2 9.76 -16.43 -3.98
C THR A 2 9.03 -16.78 -5.27
N LEU A 3 7.89 -17.48 -5.20
CA LEU A 3 7.12 -17.82 -6.40
C LEU A 3 6.60 -16.60 -7.16
N ILE A 4 6.18 -15.56 -6.42
CA ILE A 4 5.71 -14.32 -7.04
C ILE A 4 6.88 -13.57 -7.64
N ASP A 5 8.02 -13.53 -6.96
CA ASP A 5 9.23 -12.87 -7.44
C ASP A 5 9.75 -13.56 -8.71
N GLU A 6 9.76 -14.88 -8.73
CA GLU A 6 10.16 -15.65 -9.91
C GLU A 6 9.24 -15.41 -11.10
N ALA A 7 7.92 -15.39 -10.87
CA ALA A 7 6.94 -15.11 -11.92
C ALA A 7 7.15 -13.71 -12.49
N GLU A 8 7.38 -12.74 -11.65
CA GLU A 8 7.64 -11.36 -12.09
C GLU A 8 8.92 -11.25 -12.92
N SER A 9 9.96 -11.99 -12.51
CA SER A 9 11.22 -12.01 -13.26
C SER A 9 11.09 -12.68 -14.61
N LEU A 10 10.26 -13.73 -14.72
CA LEU A 10 10.09 -14.51 -15.94
C LEU A 10 9.08 -13.91 -16.90
N ASP A 11 8.15 -13.11 -16.41
CA ASP A 11 7.10 -12.52 -17.23
C ASP A 11 6.97 -11.02 -16.97
N PRO A 12 7.69 -10.20 -17.74
CA PRO A 12 7.63 -8.75 -17.58
C PRO A 12 6.29 -8.15 -17.98
N LEU A 13 5.40 -8.95 -18.57
CA LEU A 13 4.06 -8.51 -18.98
C LEU A 13 2.98 -8.85 -17.96
N LEU A 14 3.36 -9.11 -16.72
CA LEU A 14 2.40 -9.36 -15.64
C LEU A 14 1.37 -8.23 -15.54
N PRO A 15 0.08 -8.57 -15.38
CA PRO A 15 -0.95 -7.56 -15.23
C PRO A 15 -0.70 -6.66 -14.01
N VAL A 16 -1.13 -5.41 -14.14
CA VAL A 16 -0.98 -4.40 -13.07
C VAL A 16 -1.55 -4.89 -11.73
N TRP A 17 -2.69 -5.59 -11.76
CA TRP A 17 -3.31 -6.08 -10.52
C TRP A 17 -2.43 -7.10 -9.80
N CYS A 18 -1.63 -7.88 -10.52
CA CYS A 18 -0.68 -8.83 -9.89
C CYS A 18 0.41 -8.09 -9.13
N ILE A 19 0.92 -7.01 -9.71
CA ILE A 19 1.96 -6.18 -9.08
C ILE A 19 1.41 -5.54 -7.81
N GLU A 20 0.19 -5.00 -7.88
CA GLU A 20 -0.46 -4.37 -6.73
C GLU A 20 -0.70 -5.40 -5.61
N GLU A 21 -1.25 -6.56 -5.94
CA GLU A 21 -1.51 -7.62 -4.96
C GLU A 21 -0.22 -8.14 -4.32
N ARG A 22 0.85 -8.24 -5.10
CA ARG A 22 2.16 -8.61 -4.58
C ARG A 22 2.63 -7.61 -3.53
N GLY A 23 2.49 -6.32 -3.84
CA GLY A 23 2.85 -5.26 -2.90
C GLY A 23 2.05 -5.31 -1.61
N VAL A 24 0.74 -5.52 -1.73
CA VAL A 24 -0.15 -5.65 -0.57
C VAL A 24 0.23 -6.87 0.28
N ALA A 25 0.51 -8.01 -0.37
CA ALA A 25 0.92 -9.21 0.34
C ALA A 25 2.25 -9.02 1.08
N LEU A 26 3.21 -8.37 0.45
CA LEU A 26 4.49 -8.06 1.08
C LEU A 26 4.29 -7.15 2.31
N TYR A 27 3.43 -6.16 2.19
CA TYR A 27 3.08 -5.31 3.32
C TYR A 27 2.52 -6.12 4.48
N ALA A 28 1.57 -7.00 4.20
CA ALA A 28 0.93 -7.84 5.23
C ALA A 28 1.93 -8.76 5.93
N LEU A 29 2.98 -9.18 5.22
CA LEU A 29 4.05 -10.00 5.78
C LEU A 29 5.09 -9.21 6.57
N GLY A 30 4.96 -7.89 6.66
CA GLY A 30 5.91 -7.05 7.35
C GLY A 30 7.14 -6.70 6.51
N ARG A 31 7.15 -7.03 5.23
CA ARG A 31 8.25 -6.74 4.32
C ARG A 31 8.01 -5.39 3.64
N TYR A 32 8.09 -4.33 4.43
CA TYR A 32 7.68 -2.99 4.01
C TYR A 32 8.52 -2.41 2.88
N LYS A 33 9.83 -2.63 2.92
CA LYS A 33 10.75 -2.15 1.89
C LYS A 33 10.45 -2.83 0.55
N ASP A 34 10.25 -4.14 0.58
CA ASP A 34 9.92 -4.92 -0.62
C ASP A 34 8.54 -4.54 -1.16
N ALA A 35 7.59 -4.29 -0.26
CA ALA A 35 6.25 -3.83 -0.63
C ALA A 35 6.33 -2.49 -1.37
N LEU A 36 7.11 -1.57 -0.83
CA LEU A 36 7.29 -0.25 -1.42
C LEU A 36 7.91 -0.35 -2.81
N ASP A 37 8.95 -1.19 -2.95
CA ASP A 37 9.60 -1.43 -4.23
C ASP A 37 8.61 -2.01 -5.25
N ALA A 38 7.83 -3.00 -4.85
CA ALA A 38 6.85 -3.62 -5.74
C ALA A 38 5.79 -2.62 -6.21
N LEU A 39 5.26 -1.82 -5.28
CA LEU A 39 4.22 -0.84 -5.61
C LEU A 39 4.76 0.30 -6.47
N SER A 40 6.04 0.64 -6.32
CA SER A 40 6.68 1.70 -7.12
C SER A 40 6.84 1.33 -8.58
N ARG A 41 6.75 0.04 -8.92
CA ARG A 41 6.86 -0.44 -10.30
C ARG A 41 5.58 -0.24 -11.12
N LEU A 42 4.48 0.12 -10.47
CA LEU A 42 3.24 0.40 -11.18
C LEU A 42 3.39 1.63 -12.06
N VAL A 43 2.99 1.51 -13.33
CA VAL A 43 3.03 2.63 -14.27
C VAL A 43 2.05 3.71 -13.81
N PHE A 44 0.87 3.31 -13.39
CA PHE A 44 -0.14 4.22 -12.85
C PHE A 44 -0.39 3.86 -11.39
N GLN A 45 -0.24 4.84 -10.51
CA GLN A 45 -0.49 4.63 -9.09
C GLN A 45 -1.99 4.76 -8.81
N THR A 46 -2.56 3.68 -8.26
CA THR A 46 -3.95 3.70 -7.81
C THR A 46 -4.02 4.29 -6.39
N TYR A 47 -5.23 4.64 -5.93
CA TYR A 47 -5.38 5.09 -4.55
C TYR A 47 -4.93 3.99 -3.57
N ARG A 48 -5.23 2.75 -3.88
CA ARG A 48 -4.87 1.60 -3.05
C ARG A 48 -3.34 1.46 -2.94
N SER A 49 -2.62 1.55 -4.07
CA SER A 49 -1.16 1.47 -4.05
C SER A 49 -0.55 2.62 -3.25
N ARG A 50 -1.12 3.81 -3.35
CA ARG A 50 -0.65 4.98 -2.59
C ARG A 50 -0.86 4.81 -1.09
N LEU A 51 -2.03 4.28 -0.68
CA LEU A 51 -2.31 4.08 0.74
C LEU A 51 -1.37 3.02 1.33
N TYR A 52 -1.17 1.89 0.66
CA TYR A 52 -0.25 0.87 1.15
C TYR A 52 1.20 1.35 1.14
N SER A 53 1.59 2.12 0.12
CA SER A 53 2.93 2.73 0.08
C SER A 53 3.12 3.70 1.23
N ALA A 54 2.13 4.53 1.52
CA ALA A 54 2.19 5.47 2.65
C ALA A 54 2.33 4.73 3.98
N ALA A 55 1.56 3.66 4.17
CA ALA A 55 1.64 2.85 5.38
C ALA A 55 3.02 2.20 5.52
N ALA A 56 3.58 1.68 4.43
CA ALA A 56 4.92 1.10 4.43
C ALA A 56 5.98 2.15 4.77
N LEU A 57 5.84 3.37 4.24
CA LEU A 57 6.75 4.47 4.54
C LEU A 57 6.71 4.86 6.02
N ILE A 58 5.53 4.88 6.62
CA ILE A 58 5.40 5.12 8.07
C ILE A 58 6.11 4.01 8.86
N ALA A 59 5.92 2.75 8.46
CA ALA A 59 6.57 1.62 9.10
C ALA A 59 8.10 1.69 8.99
N LEU A 60 8.60 2.29 7.90
CA LEU A 60 10.03 2.48 7.66
C LEU A 60 10.56 3.79 8.25
N ASN A 61 9.72 4.51 9.00
CA ASN A 61 10.07 5.78 9.62
C ASN A 61 10.43 6.89 8.61
N ARG A 62 9.65 6.97 7.53
CA ARG A 62 9.79 7.97 6.47
C ARG A 62 8.49 8.77 6.31
N PRO A 63 8.09 9.54 7.33
CA PRO A 63 6.77 10.19 7.37
C PRO A 63 6.58 11.28 6.32
N GLU A 64 7.62 11.97 5.91
CA GLU A 64 7.51 13.05 4.94
C GLU A 64 7.06 12.53 3.58
N GLU A 65 7.64 11.41 3.14
CA GLU A 65 7.25 10.76 1.90
C GLU A 65 5.84 10.19 1.98
N ALA A 66 5.47 9.63 3.13
CA ALA A 66 4.11 9.14 3.37
C ALA A 66 3.10 10.28 3.28
N HIS A 67 3.42 11.43 3.82
CA HIS A 67 2.56 12.62 3.79
C HIS A 67 2.29 13.08 2.36
N LYS A 68 3.33 13.07 1.53
CA LYS A 68 3.20 13.44 0.12
C LYS A 68 2.23 12.52 -0.62
N LEU A 69 2.35 11.22 -0.40
CA LEU A 69 1.44 10.25 -1.01
C LEU A 69 0.01 10.43 -0.51
N CYS A 70 -0.14 10.76 0.77
CA CYS A 70 -1.44 11.08 1.35
C CYS A 70 -2.09 12.25 0.62
N GLU A 71 -1.38 13.34 0.44
CA GLU A 71 -1.89 14.51 -0.23
C GLU A 71 -2.35 14.19 -1.67
N GLU A 72 -1.54 13.41 -2.39
CA GLU A 72 -1.88 13.00 -3.75
C GLU A 72 -3.15 12.15 -3.80
N ALA A 73 -3.28 11.20 -2.89
CA ALA A 73 -4.44 10.30 -2.85
C ALA A 73 -5.72 11.05 -2.47
N VAL A 74 -5.64 11.91 -1.47
CA VAL A 74 -6.80 12.69 -1.00
C VAL A 74 -7.25 13.67 -2.06
N ALA A 75 -6.31 14.29 -2.78
CA ALA A 75 -6.63 15.22 -3.86
C ALA A 75 -7.35 14.52 -5.01
N GLY A 76 -7.03 13.26 -5.28
CA GLY A 76 -7.62 12.49 -6.37
C GLY A 76 -8.97 11.86 -6.04
N ILE A 77 -9.30 11.68 -4.77
CA ILE A 77 -10.51 10.97 -4.36
C ILE A 77 -11.25 11.77 -3.27
N PRO A 78 -12.23 12.57 -3.67
CA PRO A 78 -13.05 13.30 -2.69
C PRO A 78 -13.75 12.33 -1.73
N GLY A 79 -13.71 12.63 -0.46
CA GLY A 79 -14.37 11.81 0.56
C GLY A 79 -13.58 10.58 0.99
N LEU A 80 -12.33 10.44 0.55
CA LEU A 80 -11.49 9.33 0.99
C LEU A 80 -11.20 9.46 2.50
N THR A 81 -11.52 8.41 3.25
CA THR A 81 -11.21 8.33 4.67
C THR A 81 -10.57 6.98 4.98
N VAL A 82 -9.83 6.91 6.07
CA VAL A 82 -9.21 5.66 6.53
C VAL A 82 -10.29 4.61 6.77
N GLU A 83 -11.38 4.97 7.45
CA GLU A 83 -12.46 4.02 7.76
C GLU A 83 -13.11 3.44 6.49
N ARG A 84 -13.34 4.27 5.50
CA ARG A 84 -13.89 3.79 4.21
C ARG A 84 -12.95 2.83 3.53
N PHE A 85 -11.67 3.16 3.50
CA PHE A 85 -10.65 2.29 2.89
C PHE A 85 -10.58 0.95 3.61
N ILE A 86 -10.44 0.97 4.94
CA ILE A 86 -10.32 -0.24 5.76
C ILE A 86 -11.55 -1.13 5.60
N ARG A 87 -12.74 -0.54 5.52
CA ARG A 87 -14.00 -1.28 5.36
C ARG A 87 -14.02 -2.10 4.07
N ASN A 88 -13.41 -1.57 3.03
CA ASN A 88 -13.36 -2.23 1.72
C ASN A 88 -12.25 -3.25 1.60
N GLU A 89 -11.27 -3.21 2.51
CA GLU A 89 -10.17 -4.19 2.53
C GLU A 89 -10.56 -5.35 3.42
N ARG A 90 -10.43 -6.56 2.87
CA ARG A 90 -10.83 -7.76 3.59
C ARG A 90 -9.63 -8.36 4.31
N TYR A 91 -9.58 -8.17 5.63
CA TYR A 91 -8.51 -8.72 6.45
C TYR A 91 -9.05 -9.83 7.35
N ARG A 92 -8.34 -10.95 7.36
CA ARG A 92 -8.56 -12.02 8.35
C ARG A 92 -7.80 -11.72 9.64
N ASP A 93 -6.64 -11.10 9.51
CA ASP A 93 -5.81 -10.72 10.65
C ASP A 93 -6.10 -9.27 11.02
N PHE A 94 -6.83 -9.09 12.12
CA PHE A 94 -7.21 -7.77 12.60
C PHE A 94 -6.01 -6.97 13.12
N THR A 95 -4.94 -7.65 13.52
CA THR A 95 -3.71 -6.96 13.95
C THR A 95 -3.10 -6.20 12.77
N VAL A 96 -3.02 -6.84 11.60
CA VAL A 96 -2.52 -6.19 10.38
C VAL A 96 -3.44 -5.03 9.98
N ARG A 97 -4.75 -5.25 10.04
CA ARG A 97 -5.75 -4.22 9.72
C ARG A 97 -5.61 -3.01 10.64
N ASP A 98 -5.50 -3.23 11.93
CA ASP A 98 -5.42 -2.15 12.89
C ASP A 98 -4.11 -1.37 12.77
N ALA A 99 -3.01 -2.07 12.49
CA ALA A 99 -1.72 -1.43 12.22
C ALA A 99 -1.79 -0.57 10.95
N LEU A 100 -2.47 -1.04 9.91
CA LEU A 100 -2.67 -0.27 8.69
C LEU A 100 -3.45 1.01 8.98
N ARG A 101 -4.54 0.91 9.75
CA ARG A 101 -5.33 2.06 10.16
C ARG A 101 -4.48 3.11 10.87
N GLU A 102 -3.72 2.70 11.86
CA GLU A 102 -2.85 3.57 12.63
C GLU A 102 -1.82 4.28 11.76
N ARG A 103 -1.18 3.53 10.86
CA ARG A 103 -0.18 4.08 9.97
C ARG A 103 -0.75 5.09 8.99
N LEU A 104 -1.93 4.82 8.47
CA LEU A 104 -2.61 5.77 7.57
C LEU A 104 -2.99 7.05 8.29
N GLU A 105 -3.44 6.96 9.53
CA GLU A 105 -3.72 8.13 10.34
C GLU A 105 -2.47 8.95 10.61
N LYS A 106 -1.34 8.29 10.87
CA LYS A 106 -0.05 8.96 11.05
C LYS A 106 0.44 9.63 9.78
N ALA A 107 0.11 9.06 8.63
CA ALA A 107 0.46 9.66 7.34
C ALA A 107 -0.37 10.90 7.02
N GLY A 108 -1.46 11.12 7.75
CA GLY A 108 -2.29 12.31 7.59
C GLY A 108 -3.62 12.08 6.87
N PHE A 109 -3.98 10.85 6.58
CA PHE A 109 -5.27 10.57 5.94
C PHE A 109 -6.43 10.90 6.88
N PRO A 110 -7.53 11.45 6.34
CA PRO A 110 -8.73 11.72 7.14
C PRO A 110 -9.29 10.43 7.74
N LYS A 111 -9.77 10.52 8.94
CA LYS A 111 -10.38 9.37 9.63
C LYS A 111 -11.76 9.04 8.99
#